data_d509d37f33f38a456df2f7de4865ee60
#
_entry.id   d509d37f33f38a456df2f7de4865ee60
#
_cell.length_a   1.000
_cell.length_b   1.000
_cell.length_c   1.000
_cell.angle_alpha   90.00
_cell.angle_beta   90.00
_cell.angle_gamma   90.00
#
_symmetry.space_group_name_H-M   'P 1'
#
loop_
_entity.id
_entity.type
_entity.pdbx_description
1 polymer ?
#
loop_
_entity_poly.entity_id
_entity_poly.type
_entity_poly.pdbx_seq_one_letter_code
_entity_poly.pdbx_strand_id
1 'polypeptide(L)'
;LGLRVPLEEAEQIKIGAITGSSFPRKKLEEIISARMSDIFELIEAHLKKIGRNGLLPAGIIVTGGGSSLNALDTMAKVALKLPSRIGSIGAIDGKSSFKDATWAVAYGLCIWGIHAEEGPEIDTSVEFLKNSWKAVSRWFRQFLP
;
A
#
# COMPACT_ATOMS: atom_id res chain seq x y z
N LEU A 1 7.64 3.77 -23.39
CA LEU A 1 6.43 4.02 -24.21
C LEU A 1 6.44 5.36 -24.95
N GLY A 2 7.57 6.03 -25.11
CA GLY A 2 7.79 7.09 -26.09
C GLY A 2 7.16 8.46 -25.82
N LEU A 3 6.56 8.66 -24.68
CA LEU A 3 6.01 9.96 -24.30
C LEU A 3 7.03 10.68 -23.38
N ARG A 4 7.67 11.70 -23.91
CA ARG A 4 8.62 12.55 -23.19
C ARG A 4 7.84 13.62 -22.43
N VAL A 5 7.34 13.26 -21.25
CA VAL A 5 6.68 14.17 -20.31
C VAL A 5 7.54 14.24 -19.06
N PRO A 6 7.79 15.41 -18.49
CA PRO A 6 8.44 15.54 -17.18
C PRO A 6 7.68 14.75 -16.12
N LEU A 7 8.41 14.17 -15.16
CA LEU A 7 7.83 13.31 -14.12
C LEU A 7 6.74 14.04 -13.31
N GLU A 8 6.98 15.30 -12.99
CA GLU A 8 6.06 16.15 -12.22
C GLU A 8 4.74 16.38 -12.98
N GLU A 9 4.82 16.65 -14.29
CA GLU A 9 3.63 16.83 -15.13
C GLU A 9 2.86 15.52 -15.28
N ALA A 10 3.55 14.40 -15.45
CA ALA A 10 2.94 13.08 -15.50
C ALA A 10 2.17 12.73 -14.23
N GLU A 11 2.73 13.09 -13.05
CA GLU A 11 2.08 12.90 -11.76
C GLU A 11 0.81 13.76 -11.63
N GLN A 12 0.89 15.01 -12.01
CA GLN A 12 -0.27 15.92 -11.97
C GLN A 12 -1.40 15.48 -12.91
N ILE A 13 -1.06 14.95 -14.07
CA ILE A 13 -2.05 14.38 -15.00
C ILE A 13 -2.67 13.12 -14.40
N LYS A 14 -1.87 12.28 -13.78
CA LYS A 14 -2.30 11.02 -13.15
C LYS A 14 -3.34 11.24 -12.04
N ILE A 15 -3.11 12.22 -11.18
CA ILE A 15 -4.04 12.59 -10.09
C ILE A 15 -5.19 13.49 -10.55
N GLY A 16 -5.21 13.90 -11.82
CA GLY A 16 -6.27 14.73 -12.38
C GLY A 16 -6.16 16.23 -12.06
N ALA A 17 -5.03 16.68 -11.54
CA ALA A 17 -4.81 18.08 -11.16
C ALA A 17 -4.67 19.01 -12.39
N ILE A 18 -4.23 18.50 -13.54
CA ILE A 18 -4.15 19.24 -14.79
C ILE A 18 -5.18 18.67 -15.78
N THR A 19 -6.14 19.48 -16.14
CA THR A 19 -7.10 19.25 -17.23
C THR A 19 -6.71 20.16 -18.39
N GLY A 20 -6.30 19.60 -19.53
CA GLY A 20 -6.05 20.39 -20.73
C GLY A 20 -4.64 20.34 -21.30
N SER A 21 -3.79 19.43 -20.86
CA SER A 21 -2.51 19.18 -21.50
C SER A 21 -2.71 18.55 -22.89
N SER A 22 -1.80 18.82 -23.83
CA SER A 22 -1.79 18.21 -25.16
C SER A 22 -1.51 16.69 -25.13
N PHE A 23 -1.46 16.12 -23.92
CA PHE A 23 -1.17 14.74 -23.64
C PHE A 23 -2.40 13.85 -23.86
N PRO A 24 -2.29 12.71 -24.54
CA PRO A 24 -3.40 11.78 -24.72
C PRO A 24 -3.75 11.08 -23.40
N ARG A 25 -4.57 11.75 -22.58
CA ARG A 25 -5.05 11.28 -21.29
C ARG A 25 -5.57 9.85 -21.33
N LYS A 26 -6.28 9.49 -22.40
CA LYS A 26 -6.77 8.12 -22.65
C LYS A 26 -5.66 7.08 -22.59
N LYS A 27 -4.51 7.37 -23.22
CA LYS A 27 -3.38 6.43 -23.25
C LYS A 27 -2.76 6.24 -21.86
N LEU A 28 -2.71 7.29 -21.04
CA LEU A 28 -2.27 7.19 -19.65
C LEU A 28 -3.25 6.37 -18.81
N GLU A 29 -4.54 6.61 -18.98
CA GLU A 29 -5.59 5.87 -18.28
C GLU A 29 -5.58 4.38 -18.68
N GLU A 30 -5.35 4.06 -19.93
CA GLU A 30 -5.18 2.67 -20.41
C GLU A 30 -3.97 1.98 -19.74
N ILE A 31 -2.84 2.67 -19.66
CA ILE A 31 -1.62 2.13 -19.03
C ILE A 31 -1.86 1.91 -17.53
N ILE A 32 -2.45 2.88 -16.85
CA ILE A 32 -2.78 2.76 -15.42
C ILE A 32 -3.75 1.60 -15.19
N SER A 33 -4.80 1.52 -16.01
CA SER A 33 -5.80 0.46 -15.94
C SER A 33 -5.17 -0.93 -16.13
N ALA A 34 -4.30 -1.09 -17.11
CA ALA A 34 -3.60 -2.36 -17.34
C ALA A 34 -2.74 -2.75 -16.12
N ARG A 35 -1.99 -1.79 -15.55
CA ARG A 35 -1.18 -2.06 -14.35
C ARG A 35 -2.01 -2.38 -13.12
N MET A 36 -3.14 -1.72 -12.95
CA MET A 36 -4.05 -2.03 -11.85
C MET A 36 -4.69 -3.40 -12.03
N SER A 37 -5.03 -3.80 -13.27
CA SER A 37 -5.52 -5.16 -13.56
C SER A 37 -4.49 -6.23 -13.17
N ASP A 38 -3.22 -6.06 -13.54
CA ASP A 38 -2.14 -6.97 -13.15
C ASP A 38 -2.07 -7.13 -11.62
N ILE A 39 -2.20 -6.02 -10.87
CA ILE A 39 -2.17 -6.04 -9.40
C ILE A 39 -3.39 -6.78 -8.84
N PHE A 40 -4.59 -6.53 -9.38
CA PHE A 40 -5.80 -7.19 -8.90
C PHE A 40 -5.80 -8.69 -9.23
N GLU A 41 -5.23 -9.11 -10.36
CA GLU A 41 -5.04 -10.53 -10.69
C GLU A 41 -4.14 -11.22 -9.66
N LEU A 42 -3.04 -10.58 -9.25
CA LEU A 42 -2.16 -11.11 -8.19
C LEU A 42 -2.90 -11.21 -6.85
N ILE A 43 -3.72 -10.22 -6.51
CA ILE A 43 -4.54 -10.24 -5.29
C ILE A 43 -5.56 -11.38 -5.35
N GLU A 44 -6.25 -11.54 -6.49
CA GLU A 44 -7.22 -12.61 -6.69
C GLU A 44 -6.55 -13.99 -6.55
N ALA A 45 -5.39 -14.17 -7.19
CA ALA A 45 -4.61 -15.39 -7.09
C ALA A 45 -4.22 -15.71 -5.63
N HIS A 46 -3.82 -14.68 -4.87
CA HIS A 46 -3.52 -14.82 -3.45
C HIS A 46 -4.78 -15.20 -2.64
N LEU A 47 -5.92 -14.55 -2.86
CA LEU A 47 -7.18 -14.87 -2.21
C LEU A 47 -7.63 -16.31 -2.51
N LYS A 48 -7.45 -16.78 -3.74
CA LYS A 48 -7.71 -18.19 -4.13
C LYS A 48 -6.79 -19.12 -3.35
N LYS A 49 -5.50 -18.81 -3.25
CA LYS A 49 -4.51 -19.64 -2.54
C LYS A 49 -4.83 -19.82 -1.06
N ILE A 50 -5.34 -18.77 -0.41
CA ILE A 50 -5.73 -18.83 1.01
C ILE A 50 -7.20 -19.24 1.23
N GLY A 51 -7.91 -19.64 0.17
CA GLY A 51 -9.31 -20.08 0.25
C GLY A 51 -10.31 -18.98 0.63
N ARG A 52 -10.00 -17.73 0.34
CA ARG A 52 -10.85 -16.56 0.69
C ARG A 52 -11.48 -15.86 -0.52
N ASN A 53 -11.28 -16.39 -1.71
CA ASN A 53 -11.85 -15.80 -2.93
C ASN A 53 -13.38 -15.80 -2.87
N GLY A 54 -14.00 -14.65 -3.06
CA GLY A 54 -15.46 -14.48 -2.95
C GLY A 54 -16.04 -14.58 -1.53
N LEU A 55 -15.21 -14.86 -0.52
CA LEU A 55 -15.66 -15.09 0.87
C LEU A 55 -15.38 -13.88 1.79
N LEU A 56 -15.32 -12.69 1.23
CA LEU A 56 -15.12 -11.45 1.97
C LEU A 56 -16.39 -10.57 1.88
N PRO A 57 -17.43 -10.84 2.69
CA PRO A 57 -18.71 -10.13 2.59
C PRO A 57 -18.57 -8.63 2.94
N ALA A 58 -17.63 -8.27 3.79
CA ALA A 58 -17.31 -6.88 4.09
C ALA A 58 -16.51 -6.18 2.97
N GLY A 59 -16.07 -6.94 1.96
CA GLY A 59 -15.30 -6.45 0.84
C GLY A 59 -13.85 -6.13 1.18
N ILE A 60 -13.27 -5.22 0.40
CA ILE A 60 -11.90 -4.76 0.55
C ILE A 60 -11.84 -3.26 0.79
N ILE A 61 -10.82 -2.84 1.51
CA ILE A 61 -10.49 -1.42 1.72
C ILE A 61 -9.17 -1.14 1.03
N VAL A 62 -9.18 -0.19 0.10
CA VAL A 62 -7.99 0.27 -0.59
C VAL A 62 -7.51 1.54 0.07
N THR A 63 -6.24 1.61 0.43
CA THR A 63 -5.63 2.76 1.12
C THR A 63 -4.17 2.95 0.71
N GLY A 64 -3.56 4.03 1.15
CA GLY A 64 -2.19 4.40 0.76
C GLY A 64 -2.16 5.36 -0.42
N GLY A 65 -0.96 5.76 -0.85
CA GLY A 65 -0.79 6.77 -1.91
C GLY A 65 -1.44 6.41 -3.24
N GLY A 66 -1.46 5.11 -3.61
CA GLY A 66 -2.12 4.64 -4.82
C GLY A 66 -3.64 4.76 -4.80
N SER A 67 -4.26 4.90 -3.62
CA SER A 67 -5.73 5.01 -3.50
C SER A 67 -6.30 6.32 -4.03
N SER A 68 -5.46 7.32 -4.29
CA SER A 68 -5.85 8.59 -4.92
C SER A 68 -6.07 8.50 -6.43
N LEU A 69 -5.78 7.34 -7.04
CA LEU A 69 -6.09 7.12 -8.45
C LEU A 69 -7.60 7.14 -8.68
N ASN A 70 -8.02 7.85 -9.75
CA ASN A 70 -9.43 7.96 -10.12
C ASN A 70 -10.04 6.57 -10.40
N ALA A 71 -11.25 6.35 -9.91
CA ALA A 71 -12.04 5.14 -10.12
C ALA A 71 -11.38 3.82 -9.67
N LEU A 72 -10.35 3.87 -8.81
CA LEU A 72 -9.65 2.69 -8.33
C LEU A 72 -10.57 1.72 -7.57
N ASP A 73 -11.48 2.24 -6.76
CA ASP A 73 -12.49 1.47 -6.04
C ASP A 73 -13.41 0.70 -7.00
N THR A 74 -13.82 1.34 -8.09
CA THR A 74 -14.64 0.72 -9.13
C THR A 74 -13.86 -0.36 -9.88
N MET A 75 -12.60 -0.11 -10.21
CA MET A 75 -11.72 -1.10 -10.85
C MET A 75 -11.52 -2.32 -9.93
N ALA A 76 -11.25 -2.11 -8.66
CA ALA A 76 -11.09 -3.16 -7.68
C ALA A 76 -12.38 -4.00 -7.54
N LYS A 77 -13.53 -3.33 -7.49
CA LYS A 77 -14.84 -4.00 -7.41
C LYS A 77 -15.12 -4.88 -8.61
N VAL A 78 -14.80 -4.41 -9.81
CA VAL A 78 -14.99 -5.18 -11.05
C VAL A 78 -14.03 -6.36 -11.13
N ALA A 79 -12.73 -6.13 -10.83
CA ALA A 79 -11.71 -7.15 -10.95
C ALA A 79 -11.86 -8.26 -9.91
N LEU A 80 -12.10 -7.92 -8.65
CA LEU A 80 -12.17 -8.88 -7.55
C LEU A 80 -13.59 -9.40 -7.27
N LYS A 81 -14.61 -8.79 -7.89
CA LYS A 81 -16.04 -9.10 -7.66
C LYS A 81 -16.44 -9.02 -6.18
N LEU A 82 -15.79 -8.13 -5.45
CA LEU A 82 -15.99 -7.86 -4.03
C LEU A 82 -16.41 -6.40 -3.84
N PRO A 83 -17.22 -6.08 -2.83
CA PRO A 83 -17.42 -4.70 -2.43
C PRO A 83 -16.07 -4.02 -2.17
N SER A 84 -15.88 -2.82 -2.67
CA SER A 84 -14.63 -2.08 -2.50
C SER A 84 -14.90 -0.64 -2.11
N ARG A 85 -14.06 -0.10 -1.23
CA ARG A 85 -14.10 1.31 -0.83
C ARG A 85 -12.70 1.85 -0.57
N ILE A 86 -12.54 3.13 -0.74
CA ILE A 86 -11.31 3.83 -0.33
C ILE A 86 -11.35 4.04 1.20
N GLY A 87 -10.26 3.67 1.86
CA GLY A 87 -10.08 3.90 3.29
C GLY A 87 -9.73 5.36 3.58
N SER A 88 -10.29 5.91 4.66
CA SER A 88 -9.90 7.21 5.19
C SER A 88 -9.49 7.10 6.65
N ILE A 89 -8.47 7.84 7.04
CA ILE A 89 -7.94 7.83 8.41
C ILE A 89 -8.89 8.56 9.37
N GLY A 90 -9.62 9.57 8.88
CA GLY A 90 -10.48 10.42 9.70
C GLY A 90 -11.68 9.72 10.36
N ALA A 91 -11.92 8.44 10.05
CA ALA A 91 -13.02 7.67 10.64
C ALA A 91 -12.69 7.12 12.05
N ILE A 92 -11.42 7.14 12.48
CA ILE A 92 -10.99 6.47 13.71
C ILE A 92 -11.16 7.37 14.93
N ASP A 93 -10.83 8.66 14.84
CA ASP A 93 -10.80 9.55 16.01
C ASP A 93 -11.69 10.80 15.91
N GLY A 94 -12.35 11.06 14.78
CA GLY A 94 -13.17 12.26 14.56
C GLY A 94 -12.40 13.62 14.65
N LYS A 95 -11.18 13.57 15.12
CA LYS A 95 -10.31 14.74 15.38
C LYS A 95 -9.04 14.77 14.52
N SER A 96 -8.73 13.70 13.78
CA SER A 96 -7.49 13.69 13.01
C SER A 96 -7.56 14.63 11.82
N SER A 97 -6.59 15.52 11.74
CA SER A 97 -6.36 16.42 10.60
C SER A 97 -5.96 15.64 9.32
N PHE A 98 -5.60 14.38 9.44
CA PHE A 98 -5.14 13.53 8.35
C PHE A 98 -6.31 12.81 7.70
N LYS A 99 -6.95 13.46 6.74
CA LYS A 99 -8.02 12.84 5.95
C LYS A 99 -7.50 12.04 4.75
N ASP A 100 -6.25 12.25 4.39
CA ASP A 100 -5.64 11.68 3.19
C ASP A 100 -5.18 10.24 3.45
N ALA A 101 -5.65 9.31 2.64
CA ALA A 101 -5.28 7.91 2.66
C ALA A 101 -3.77 7.67 2.43
N THR A 102 -3.05 8.63 1.87
CA THR A 102 -1.60 8.59 1.65
C THR A 102 -0.84 8.35 2.96
N TRP A 103 -1.33 8.91 4.07
CA TRP A 103 -0.71 8.80 5.39
C TRP A 103 -1.08 7.53 6.16
N ALA A 104 -1.94 6.66 5.60
CA ALA A 104 -2.49 5.51 6.32
C ALA A 104 -1.41 4.57 6.86
N VAL A 105 -0.34 4.33 6.10
CA VAL A 105 0.76 3.44 6.53
C VAL A 105 1.55 4.07 7.67
N ALA A 106 1.95 5.34 7.54
CA ALA A 106 2.69 6.05 8.58
C ALA A 106 1.88 6.16 9.87
N TYR A 107 0.60 6.50 9.78
CA TYR A 107 -0.31 6.57 10.92
C TYR A 107 -0.49 5.22 11.58
N GLY A 108 -0.70 4.15 10.79
CA GLY A 108 -0.82 2.79 11.31
C GLY A 108 0.43 2.32 12.04
N LEU A 109 1.63 2.65 11.51
CA LEU A 109 2.89 2.34 12.18
C LEU A 109 3.05 3.08 13.51
N CYS A 110 2.64 4.35 13.58
CA CYS A 110 2.64 5.11 14.83
C CYS A 110 1.71 4.47 15.88
N ILE A 111 0.48 4.12 15.48
CA ILE A 111 -0.47 3.44 16.38
C ILE A 111 0.09 2.10 16.83
N TRP A 112 0.62 1.32 15.90
CA TRP A 112 1.22 0.02 16.23
C TRP A 112 2.40 0.17 17.18
N GLY A 113 3.28 1.16 16.98
CA GLY A 113 4.40 1.45 17.88
C GLY A 113 3.96 1.80 19.29
N ILE A 114 2.93 2.65 19.43
CA ILE A 114 2.37 3.03 20.73
C ILE A 114 1.81 1.81 21.49
N HIS A 115 1.06 0.94 20.79
CA HIS A 115 0.49 -0.25 21.43
C HIS A 115 1.48 -1.40 21.59
N ALA A 116 2.60 -1.39 20.86
CA ALA A 116 3.65 -2.39 21.03
C ALA A 116 4.36 -2.28 22.39
N GLU A 117 4.31 -1.11 23.03
CA GLU A 117 4.84 -0.91 24.39
C GLU A 117 3.93 -1.55 25.48
N GLU A 118 2.67 -1.86 25.14
CA GLU A 118 1.73 -2.56 26.03
C GLU A 118 1.75 -4.10 25.86
N GLY A 119 2.55 -4.59 24.91
CA GLY A 119 2.79 -6.04 24.73
C GLY A 119 3.57 -6.64 25.89
N PRO A 120 3.57 -7.99 26.05
CA PRO A 120 4.39 -8.64 27.08
C PRO A 120 5.81 -8.09 26.94
N GLU A 121 6.36 -7.61 28.05
CA GLU A 121 7.71 -7.07 28.13
C GLU A 121 8.65 -7.96 27.32
N ILE A 122 8.92 -7.53 26.07
CA ILE A 122 10.06 -8.07 25.36
C ILE A 122 11.20 -7.58 26.20
N ASP A 123 11.70 -8.49 27.04
CA ASP A 123 12.87 -8.30 27.84
C ASP A 123 13.97 -7.77 26.91
N THR A 124 14.01 -6.45 26.77
CA THR A 124 15.06 -5.72 26.04
C THR A 124 16.33 -5.80 26.85
N SER A 125 16.53 -6.99 27.43
CA SER A 125 17.76 -7.32 28.06
C SER A 125 18.84 -7.26 26.98
N VAL A 126 19.91 -6.63 27.36
CA VAL A 126 21.20 -6.55 26.65
C VAL A 126 21.65 -7.93 26.10
N GLU A 127 21.04 -9.03 26.52
CA GLU A 127 21.21 -10.40 26.02
C GLU A 127 20.69 -10.61 24.60
N PHE A 128 19.58 -10.00 24.19
CA PHE A 128 19.10 -10.13 22.79
C PHE A 128 20.09 -9.46 21.83
N LEU A 129 20.61 -8.29 22.19
CA LEU A 129 21.63 -7.59 21.40
C LEU A 129 22.95 -8.37 21.38
N LYS A 130 23.36 -8.98 22.51
CA LYS A 130 24.56 -9.83 22.57
C LYS A 130 24.42 -11.09 21.73
N ASN A 131 23.24 -11.71 21.71
CA ASN A 131 22.97 -12.92 20.94
C ASN A 131 22.87 -12.63 19.43
N SER A 132 22.25 -11.50 19.06
CA SER A 132 22.22 -11.03 17.67
C SER A 132 23.61 -10.68 17.17
N TRP A 133 24.46 -10.04 17.98
CA TRP A 133 25.84 -9.73 17.63
C TRP A 133 26.69 -10.99 17.47
N LYS A 134 26.50 -11.99 18.30
CA LYS A 134 27.17 -13.30 18.18
C LYS A 134 26.72 -14.08 16.92
N ALA A 135 25.47 -13.96 16.53
CA ALA A 135 24.95 -14.56 15.30
C ALA A 135 25.56 -13.90 14.05
N VAL A 136 25.60 -12.55 14.02
CA VAL A 136 26.19 -11.78 12.95
C VAL A 136 27.69 -12.03 12.85
N SER A 137 28.42 -12.07 13.96
CA SER A 137 29.86 -12.34 13.97
C SER A 137 30.19 -13.78 13.52
N ARG A 138 29.33 -14.74 13.82
CA ARG A 138 29.46 -16.12 13.35
C ARG A 138 29.21 -16.21 11.85
N TRP A 139 28.23 -15.50 11.34
CA TRP A 139 27.93 -15.42 9.91
C TRP A 139 29.10 -14.76 9.15
N PHE A 140 29.68 -13.66 9.68
CA PHE A 140 30.85 -13.02 9.08
C PHE A 140 32.10 -13.91 9.04
N ARG A 141 32.32 -14.75 10.06
CA ARG A 141 33.45 -15.69 10.09
C ARG A 141 33.37 -16.78 9.02
N GLN A 142 32.21 -17.02 8.45
CA GLN A 142 32.01 -18.00 7.40
C GLN A 142 32.49 -17.48 6.02
N PHE A 143 32.71 -16.17 5.90
CA PHE A 143 33.17 -15.51 4.68
C PHE A 143 34.63 -15.04 4.73
N LEU A 144 35.33 -15.22 5.81
CA LEU A 144 36.75 -14.92 5.93
C LEU A 144 37.55 -16.24 5.81
N PRO A 145 38.51 -16.32 4.85
CA PRO A 145 39.32 -17.51 4.65
C PRO A 145 40.23 -17.79 5.86
#